data_345074ecd8592393102ef9e1bc1f5df0
#
_entry.id   345074ecd8592393102ef9e1bc1f5df0
#
_cell.length_a   1.000
_cell.length_b   1.000
_cell.length_c   1.000
_cell.angle_alpha   90.00
_cell.angle_beta   90.00
_cell.angle_gamma   90.00
#
_symmetry.space_group_name_H-M   'P 1'
#
loop_
_entity.id
_entity.type
_entity.pdbx_description
1 polymer ?
#
loop_
_entity_poly.entity_id
_entity_poly.type
_entity_poly.pdbx_seq_one_letter_code
_entity_poly.pdbx_strand_id
1 'polypeptide(L)'
;MIIRDSAIDALCHGAQLAIPGILQISPNLRKDDLVGIYTQKGEIVALAQSLMSEDDIKEKTKGYAFETKRIIMAPDTYPKSWRSRSTINEKFTNI
;
A
#
# COMPACT_ATOMS: atom_id res chain seq x y z
N MET A 1 6.73 -4.49 3.84
CA MET A 1 5.65 -3.63 4.35
C MET A 1 4.35 -4.00 3.66
N ILE A 2 3.32 -4.25 4.44
CA ILE A 2 2.04 -4.74 3.90
C ILE A 2 0.95 -3.72 4.20
N ILE A 3 0.10 -3.44 3.21
CA ILE A 3 -0.95 -2.45 3.33
C ILE A 3 -2.32 -3.08 3.11
N ARG A 4 -3.35 -2.35 3.52
CA ARG A 4 -4.73 -2.76 3.30
C ARG A 4 -5.09 -2.67 1.83
N ASP A 5 -5.95 -3.56 1.37
CA ASP A 5 -6.41 -3.53 -0.01
C ASP A 5 -7.04 -2.19 -0.37
N SER A 6 -7.73 -1.56 0.58
CA SER A 6 -8.36 -0.27 0.33
C SER A 6 -7.38 0.86 0.04
N ALA A 7 -6.10 0.69 0.38
CA ALA A 7 -5.09 1.71 0.13
C ALA A 7 -4.36 1.51 -1.20
N ILE A 8 -4.54 0.35 -1.84
CA ILE A 8 -3.75 0.00 -3.02
C ILE A 8 -4.01 0.93 -4.19
N ASP A 9 -5.27 1.19 -4.50
CA ASP A 9 -5.60 2.03 -5.65
C ASP A 9 -5.05 3.44 -5.49
N ALA A 10 -5.16 4.01 -4.31
CA ALA A 10 -4.63 5.36 -4.05
C ALA A 10 -3.13 5.41 -4.29
N LEU A 11 -2.39 4.39 -3.85
CA LEU A 11 -0.95 4.33 -4.07
C LEU A 11 -0.61 4.16 -5.54
N CYS A 12 -1.40 3.39 -6.28
CA CYS A 12 -1.17 3.24 -7.72
C CYS A 12 -1.32 4.55 -8.45
N HIS A 13 -2.04 5.51 -7.88
CA HIS A 13 -2.17 6.86 -8.44
C HIS A 13 -1.19 7.85 -7.81
N GLY A 14 -0.22 7.38 -7.03
CA GLY A 14 0.85 8.21 -6.50
C GLY A 14 0.56 8.88 -5.17
N ALA A 15 -0.53 8.53 -4.50
CA ALA A 15 -0.84 9.11 -3.20
C ALA A 15 0.15 8.68 -2.13
N GLN A 16 0.31 9.50 -1.10
CA GLN A 16 1.09 9.12 0.07
C GLN A 16 0.32 8.09 0.90
N LEU A 17 1.05 7.22 1.57
CA LEU A 17 0.44 6.18 2.39
C LEU A 17 0.24 6.70 3.82
N ALA A 18 -1.02 6.70 4.24
CA ALA A 18 -1.39 7.10 5.61
C ALA A 18 -1.26 5.92 6.57
N ILE A 19 -1.02 6.23 7.84
CA ILE A 19 -0.84 5.22 8.88
C ILE A 19 -2.00 4.21 8.92
N PRO A 20 -3.27 4.62 8.87
CA PRO A 20 -4.37 3.65 8.94
C PRO A 20 -4.37 2.62 7.80
N GLY A 21 -3.70 2.88 6.70
CA GLY A 21 -3.62 1.93 5.59
C GLY A 21 -2.58 0.84 5.78
N ILE A 22 -1.76 0.93 6.83
CA ILE A 22 -0.65 -0.01 7.06
C ILE A 22 -1.13 -1.17 7.91
N LEU A 23 -0.86 -2.39 7.45
CA LEU A 23 -1.13 -3.59 8.23
C LEU A 23 0.11 -4.11 8.94
N GLN A 24 1.25 -4.04 8.28
CA GLN A 24 2.51 -4.55 8.83
C GLN A 24 3.66 -3.70 8.33
N ILE A 25 4.51 -3.24 9.24
CA ILE A 25 5.67 -2.42 8.89
C ILE A 25 6.94 -3.25 8.99
N SER A 26 7.96 -2.79 8.29
CA SER A 26 9.28 -3.42 8.35
C SER A 26 9.91 -3.16 9.72
N PRO A 27 10.52 -4.18 10.34
CA PRO A 27 11.21 -3.97 11.61
C PRO A 27 12.40 -3.04 11.44
N ASN A 28 12.67 -2.25 12.47
CA ASN A 28 13.80 -1.32 12.48
C ASN A 28 13.75 -0.25 11.41
N LEU A 29 12.55 0.09 10.97
CA LEU A 29 12.36 1.13 9.98
C LEU A 29 12.82 2.47 10.51
N ARG A 30 13.58 3.20 9.68
CA ARG A 30 14.03 4.55 10.01
C ARG A 30 13.44 5.54 9.03
N LYS A 31 13.39 6.79 9.45
CA LYS A 31 13.01 7.88 8.56
C LYS A 31 13.95 7.86 7.35
N ASP A 32 13.38 8.10 6.17
CA ASP A 32 14.06 8.15 4.88
C ASP A 32 14.47 6.82 4.30
N ASP A 33 14.19 5.71 4.97
CA ASP A 33 14.42 4.38 4.39
C ASP A 33 13.53 4.16 3.17
N LEU A 34 14.09 3.47 2.17
CA LEU A 34 13.33 3.03 1.01
C LEU A 34 12.83 1.63 1.27
N VAL A 35 11.53 1.42 1.06
CA VAL A 35 10.90 0.12 1.32
C VAL A 35 9.97 -0.27 0.19
N GLY A 36 9.78 -1.57 0.02
CA GLY A 36 8.76 -2.10 -0.86
C GLY A 36 7.43 -2.17 -0.15
N ILE A 37 6.37 -1.78 -0.85
CA ILE A 37 5.01 -1.86 -0.34
C ILE A 37 4.30 -2.99 -1.06
N TYR A 38 3.71 -3.90 -0.28
CA TYR A 38 3.11 -5.12 -0.80
C TYR A 38 1.66 -5.26 -0.40
N THR A 39 0.91 -5.96 -1.24
CA THR A 39 -0.45 -6.37 -0.89
C THR A 39 -0.41 -7.50 0.13
N GLN A 40 -1.56 -7.83 0.69
CA GLN A 40 -1.68 -8.95 1.60
C GLN A 40 -1.36 -10.29 0.93
N LYS A 41 -1.41 -10.34 -0.39
CA LYS A 41 -1.07 -11.54 -1.16
C LYS A 41 0.41 -11.61 -1.50
N GLY A 42 1.18 -10.59 -1.14
CA GLY A 42 2.61 -10.58 -1.41
C GLY A 42 3.00 -9.97 -2.76
N GLU A 43 2.08 -9.31 -3.44
CA GLU A 43 2.38 -8.65 -4.70
C GLU A 43 2.90 -7.25 -4.45
N ILE A 44 3.95 -6.84 -5.16
CA ILE A 44 4.52 -5.53 -4.96
C ILE A 44 3.68 -4.44 -5.60
N VAL A 45 3.43 -3.39 -4.85
CA VAL A 45 2.63 -2.24 -5.31
C VAL A 45 3.55 -1.10 -5.74
N ALA A 46 4.49 -0.74 -4.90
CA ALA A 46 5.31 0.45 -5.11
C ALA A 46 6.55 0.42 -4.24
N LEU A 47 7.49 1.30 -4.58
CA LEU A 47 8.60 1.63 -3.69
C LEU A 47 8.29 2.97 -3.06
N ALA A 48 8.55 3.10 -1.78
CA ALA A 48 8.23 4.29 -1.04
C ALA A 48 9.34 4.66 -0.06
N GLN A 49 9.41 5.94 0.26
CA GLN A 49 10.36 6.43 1.23
C GLN A 49 9.65 6.71 2.54
N SER A 50 10.22 6.26 3.64
CA SER A 50 9.62 6.45 4.94
C SER A 50 9.73 7.91 5.37
N LEU A 51 8.62 8.46 5.84
CA LEU A 51 8.56 9.80 6.40
C LEU A 51 8.71 9.78 7.91
N MET A 52 8.63 8.59 8.51
CA MET A 52 8.66 8.39 9.96
C MET A 52 9.43 7.13 10.28
N SER A 53 9.94 7.05 11.52
CA SER A 53 10.53 5.81 12.03
C SER A 53 9.44 4.83 12.44
N GLU A 54 9.83 3.57 12.69
CA GLU A 54 8.92 2.56 13.19
C GLU A 54 8.22 3.03 14.46
N ASP A 55 8.99 3.61 15.39
CA ASP A 55 8.44 4.07 16.67
C ASP A 55 7.41 5.17 16.45
N ASP A 56 7.67 6.10 15.55
CA ASP A 56 6.73 7.17 15.26
C ASP A 56 5.42 6.63 14.72
N ILE A 57 5.50 5.64 13.83
CA ILE A 57 4.31 5.04 13.24
C ILE A 57 3.49 4.34 14.30
N LYS A 58 4.14 3.66 15.23
CA LYS A 58 3.44 2.95 16.31
C LYS A 58 2.75 3.89 17.30
N GLU A 59 3.34 5.08 17.49
CA GLU A 59 2.78 6.03 18.44
C GLU A 59 1.64 6.86 17.88
N LYS A 60 1.61 7.05 16.56
CA LYS A 60 0.62 7.92 15.93
C LYS A 60 -0.53 7.11 15.37
N THR A 61 -1.70 7.71 15.36
CA THR A 61 -2.90 7.07 14.82
C THR A 61 -3.29 7.60 13.46
N LYS A 62 -2.71 8.71 13.02
CA LYS A 62 -3.02 9.31 11.73
C LYS A 62 -1.81 10.08 11.21
N GLY A 63 -1.86 10.42 9.94
CA GLY A 63 -0.79 11.12 9.25
C GLY A 63 -0.22 10.27 8.14
N TYR A 64 0.63 10.89 7.34
CA TYR A 64 1.27 10.19 6.24
C TYR A 64 2.60 9.61 6.68
N ALA A 65 2.78 8.33 6.47
CA ALA A 65 3.98 7.62 6.90
C ALA A 65 4.96 7.37 5.77
N PHE A 66 4.49 7.30 4.53
CA PHE A 66 5.34 7.00 3.39
C PHE A 66 4.99 7.86 2.19
N GLU A 67 6.03 8.24 1.45
CA GLU A 67 5.89 8.94 0.18
C GLU A 67 6.20 7.96 -0.95
N THR A 68 5.26 7.79 -1.89
CA THR A 68 5.46 6.91 -3.03
C THR A 68 6.53 7.48 -3.94
N LYS A 69 7.57 6.69 -4.21
CA LYS A 69 8.67 7.10 -5.09
C LYS A 69 8.55 6.47 -6.47
N ARG A 70 8.09 5.23 -6.53
CA ARG A 70 7.95 4.54 -7.81
C ARG A 70 6.77 3.59 -7.72
N ILE A 71 5.84 3.73 -8.64
CA ILE A 71 4.68 2.85 -8.73
C ILE A 71 5.05 1.68 -9.62
N ILE A 72 4.83 0.48 -9.13
CA ILE A 72 5.15 -0.75 -9.87
C ILE A 72 3.87 -1.41 -10.36
N MET A 73 2.83 -1.49 -9.52
CA MET A 73 1.56 -2.08 -9.89
C MET A 73 0.74 -1.12 -10.76
N ALA A 74 0.16 -1.62 -11.84
CA ALA A 74 -0.66 -0.79 -12.71
C ALA A 74 -1.91 -0.32 -11.96
N PRO A 75 -2.37 0.91 -12.21
CA PRO A 75 -3.65 1.37 -11.68
C PRO A 75 -4.77 0.43 -12.11
N ASP A 76 -5.78 0.33 -11.28
CA ASP A 76 -6.98 -0.49 -11.53
C ASP A 76 -6.73 -2.00 -11.49
N THR A 77 -5.55 -2.42 -11.04
CA THR A 77 -5.30 -3.84 -10.76
C THR A 77 -6.21 -4.30 -9.63
N TYR A 78 -6.49 -3.41 -8.66
CA TYR A 78 -7.44 -3.67 -7.58
C TYR A 78 -8.57 -2.65 -7.65
N PRO A 79 -9.79 -3.03 -7.24
CA PRO A 79 -10.90 -2.08 -7.23
C PRO A 79 -10.66 -0.91 -6.28
N LYS A 80 -11.20 0.25 -6.61
CA LYS A 80 -11.07 1.43 -5.77
C LYS A 80 -11.71 1.23 -4.42
N SER A 81 -12.88 0.61 -4.40
CA SER A 81 -13.46 0.19 -3.15
C SER A 81 -13.57 -1.31 -3.22
N TRP A 82 -13.06 -1.95 -2.21
CA TRP A 82 -13.04 -3.40 -2.20
C TRP A 82 -14.45 -3.92 -2.01
N ARG A 83 -14.87 -4.74 -2.97
CA ARG A 83 -16.12 -5.44 -2.81
C ARG A 83 -16.00 -6.71 -3.61
N SER A 84 -16.79 -7.63 -3.27
CA SER A 84 -16.72 -8.87 -3.99
C SER A 84 -17.11 -8.61 -5.42
N ARG A 85 -16.43 -9.16 -6.23
CA ARG A 85 -16.63 -9.02 -7.55
C ARG A 85 -17.06 -10.16 -8.09
N SER A 86 -17.66 -10.17 -8.14
CA SER A 86 -17.84 -11.10 -8.60
C SER A 86 -17.48 -11.25 -9.87
N THR A 87 -17.56 -10.91 -9.94
CA THR A 87 -17.22 -11.03 -10.79
C THR A 87 -16.41 -10.91 -11.47
N ILE A 88 -16.25 -11.08 -11.65
CA ILE A 88 -15.48 -11.11 -12.34
C ILE A 88 -14.89 -11.51 -12.74
N ASN A 89 -15.09 -11.91 -12.71
CA ASN A 89 -14.65 -12.43 -13.20
C ASN A 89 -14.79 -12.56 -13.92
N GLU A 90 -15.09 -12.47 -14.08
CA GLU A 90 -15.07 -12.76 -14.69
C GLU A 90 -14.69 -12.53 -15.50
N LYS A 91 -14.81 -12.41 -15.81
CA LYS A 91 -14.11 -12.41 -16.48
C LYS A 91 -13.12 -12.44 -16.54
N PHE A 92 -13.05 -12.53 -16.28
CA PHE A 92 -12.17 -12.93 -16.29
C PHE A 92 -11.95 -13.38 -16.43
N THR A 93 -12.05 -13.40 -16.37
CA THR A 93 -11.80 -14.10 -16.63
C THR A 93 -11.67 -14.38 -17.23
N ASN A 94 -11.70 -14.24 -17.47
CA ASN A 94 -11.42 -14.74 -18.08
C ASN A 94 -10.98 -14.96 -18.46
N ILE A 95 -11.01 -14.84 -18.51
CA ILE A 95 -10.46 -15.32 -18.72
C ILE A 95 -10.19 -15.73 -18.81
#